data_2b951bd8753c77811662f902ad4dd2f3
#
_entry.id   2b951bd8753c77811662f902ad4dd2f3
#
_cell.length_a   1.000
_cell.length_b   1.000
_cell.length_c   1.000
_cell.angle_alpha   90.00
_cell.angle_beta   90.00
_cell.angle_gamma   90.00
#
_symmetry.space_group_name_H-M   'P 1'
#
loop_
_entity.id
_entity.type
_entity.pdbx_description
1 polymer ?
#
loop_
_entity_poly.entity_id
_entity_poly.type
_entity_poly.pdbx_seq_one_letter_code
_entity_poly.pdbx_strand_id
1 'polypeptide(L)'
;YFPQKKEKARVFDFLNDLVKSAHIETTLIIAGDMNTGVHFEDETGKSFYCSNDFIQLKKEGLTDAWRLINTEKTEYTWYSNHGNGFRIDHFLISSHCNDLVNACYYLHSPRENKISDHSQMILELR
;
A
#
# COMPACT_ATOMS: atom_id res chain seq x y z
N TYR A 1 8.36 6.68 -1.14
CA TYR A 1 8.86 5.84 -2.25
C TYR A 1 9.80 4.77 -1.74
N PHE A 2 9.47 3.51 -1.97
CA PHE A 2 10.31 2.38 -1.60
C PHE A 2 11.26 2.04 -2.75
N PRO A 3 12.52 1.68 -2.45
CA PRO A 3 13.48 1.28 -3.46
C PRO A 3 13.06 -0.03 -4.14
N GLN A 4 13.73 -0.36 -5.23
CA GLN A 4 13.48 -1.59 -5.97
C GLN A 4 14.29 -2.77 -5.41
N LYS A 5 13.79 -3.99 -5.64
CA LYS A 5 14.49 -5.27 -5.38
C LYS A 5 15.02 -5.41 -3.95
N LYS A 6 16.31 -5.76 -3.80
CA LYS A 6 16.95 -6.12 -2.51
C LYS A 6 16.95 -4.99 -1.47
N GLU A 7 17.05 -3.73 -1.91
CA GLU A 7 17.03 -2.59 -1.00
C GLU A 7 15.66 -2.41 -0.35
N LYS A 8 14.60 -2.81 -1.03
CA LYS A 8 13.23 -2.82 -0.50
C LYS A 8 13.10 -3.69 0.75
N ALA A 9 13.73 -4.86 0.79
CA ALA A 9 13.69 -5.75 1.95
C ALA A 9 14.20 -5.04 3.22
N ARG A 10 15.25 -4.24 3.12
CA ARG A 10 15.78 -3.46 4.27
C ARG A 10 14.79 -2.43 4.81
N VAL A 11 13.99 -1.83 3.92
CA VAL A 11 12.91 -0.92 4.34
C VAL A 11 11.84 -1.68 5.10
N PHE A 12 11.45 -2.86 4.62
CA PHE A 12 10.47 -3.70 5.33
C PHE A 12 10.98 -4.19 6.69
N ASP A 13 12.26 -4.57 6.79
CA ASP A 13 12.88 -4.93 8.09
C ASP A 13 12.77 -3.76 9.08
N PHE A 14 13.13 -2.55 8.64
CA PHE A 14 13.00 -1.34 9.46
C PHE A 14 11.54 -1.08 9.87
N LEU A 15 10.58 -1.21 8.95
CA LEU A 15 9.17 -0.98 9.26
C LEU A 15 8.61 -2.05 10.19
N ASN A 16 9.02 -3.31 10.05
CA ASN A 16 8.64 -4.36 10.97
C ASN A 16 9.13 -4.06 12.40
N ASP A 17 10.37 -3.63 12.54
CA ASP A 17 10.93 -3.24 13.85
C ASP A 17 10.18 -2.03 14.43
N LEU A 18 9.86 -1.03 13.60
CA LEU A 18 9.09 0.14 14.00
C LEU A 18 7.68 -0.26 14.50
N VAL A 19 6.97 -1.09 13.76
CA VAL A 19 5.61 -1.54 14.13
C VAL A 19 5.63 -2.34 15.44
N LYS A 20 6.61 -3.24 15.60
CA LYS A 20 6.77 -4.05 16.82
C LYS A 20 7.14 -3.21 18.04
N SER A 21 7.90 -2.14 17.88
CA SER A 21 8.33 -1.26 18.95
C SER A 21 7.32 -0.15 19.28
N ALA A 22 6.34 0.09 18.40
CA ALA A 22 5.33 1.12 18.62
C ALA A 22 4.46 0.78 19.83
N HIS A 23 4.16 1.79 20.63
CA HIS A 23 3.21 1.64 21.72
C HIS A 23 1.83 1.27 21.17
N ILE A 24 1.09 0.39 21.84
CA ILE A 24 -0.20 -0.14 21.37
C ILE A 24 -1.24 0.96 21.06
N GLU A 25 -1.12 2.12 21.68
CA GLU A 25 -2.00 3.27 21.44
C GLU A 25 -1.47 4.24 20.37
N THR A 26 -0.26 3.98 19.84
CA THR A 26 0.32 4.85 18.82
C THR A 26 -0.36 4.61 17.48
N THR A 27 -0.94 5.65 16.90
CA THR A 27 -1.44 5.60 15.53
C THR A 27 -0.29 5.76 14.56
N LEU A 28 -0.01 4.73 13.80
CA LEU A 28 0.93 4.76 12.67
C LEU A 28 0.16 4.83 11.36
N ILE A 29 0.60 5.69 10.48
CA ILE A 29 0.16 5.73 9.07
C ILE A 29 1.43 5.67 8.22
N ILE A 30 1.57 4.61 7.43
CA ILE A 30 2.65 4.44 6.47
C ILE A 30 2.04 4.59 5.08
N ALA A 31 2.48 5.58 4.33
CA ALA A 31 1.86 5.94 3.06
C ALA A 31 2.89 6.14 1.95
N GLY A 32 2.54 5.76 0.74
CA GLY A 32 3.32 6.05 -0.46
C GLY A 32 3.42 4.88 -1.42
N ASP A 33 4.27 5.06 -2.44
CA ASP A 33 4.66 4.01 -3.37
C ASP A 33 5.58 3.02 -2.65
N MET A 34 5.07 1.82 -2.43
CA MET A 34 5.82 0.71 -1.79
C MET A 34 6.44 -0.24 -2.82
N ASN A 35 6.19 -0.02 -4.10
CA ASN A 35 6.65 -0.86 -5.21
C ASN A 35 6.33 -2.36 -5.02
N THR A 36 5.28 -2.67 -4.29
CA THR A 36 4.84 -4.03 -3.99
C THR A 36 3.37 -4.03 -3.56
N GLY A 37 2.82 -5.21 -3.38
CA GLY A 37 1.46 -5.47 -2.93
C GLY A 37 1.24 -6.97 -2.80
N VAL A 38 -0.02 -7.40 -2.80
CA VAL A 38 -0.42 -8.80 -2.72
C VAL A 38 -0.52 -9.39 -4.13
N HIS A 39 0.16 -10.50 -4.37
CA HIS A 39 0.06 -11.25 -5.63
C HIS A 39 -1.40 -11.59 -5.96
N PHE A 40 -1.76 -11.50 -7.22
CA PHE A 40 -3.09 -11.79 -7.78
C PHE A 40 -4.24 -10.88 -7.30
N GLU A 41 -4.00 -9.99 -6.33
CA GLU A 41 -4.95 -9.00 -5.87
C GLU A 41 -4.57 -7.58 -6.32
N ASP A 42 -3.30 -7.23 -6.17
CA ASP A 42 -2.72 -5.92 -6.50
C ASP A 42 -1.95 -5.94 -7.82
N GLU A 43 -1.84 -7.11 -8.41
CA GLU A 43 -1.36 -7.40 -9.77
C GLU A 43 -2.10 -8.63 -10.31
N THR A 44 -2.12 -8.81 -11.62
CA THR A 44 -2.73 -10.00 -12.22
C THR A 44 -1.88 -11.26 -12.06
N GLY A 45 -0.59 -11.10 -11.82
CA GLY A 45 0.38 -12.18 -11.72
C GLY A 45 1.06 -12.30 -10.35
N LYS A 46 2.32 -12.72 -10.38
CA LYS A 46 3.15 -12.96 -9.22
C LYS A 46 4.56 -12.40 -9.45
N SER A 47 4.63 -11.10 -9.77
CA SER A 47 5.89 -10.45 -10.10
C SER A 47 6.45 -9.56 -8.98
N PHE A 48 5.65 -9.21 -7.98
CA PHE A 48 6.09 -8.36 -6.87
C PHE A 48 7.27 -8.94 -6.10
N TYR A 49 8.26 -8.12 -5.88
CA TYR A 49 9.33 -8.37 -4.92
C TYR A 49 8.89 -7.90 -3.53
N CYS A 50 9.13 -8.70 -2.48
CA CYS A 50 8.73 -8.41 -1.09
C CYS A 50 7.21 -8.41 -0.83
N SER A 51 6.41 -9.15 -1.60
CA SER A 51 4.99 -9.32 -1.32
C SER A 51 4.74 -9.96 0.06
N ASN A 52 5.54 -10.97 0.44
CA ASN A 52 5.43 -11.60 1.76
C ASN A 52 5.77 -10.63 2.90
N ASP A 53 6.74 -9.75 2.71
CA ASP A 53 7.09 -8.72 3.70
C ASP A 53 5.95 -7.71 3.89
N PHE A 54 5.30 -7.31 2.79
CA PHE A 54 4.12 -6.47 2.82
C PHE A 54 2.96 -7.14 3.58
N ILE A 55 2.71 -8.43 3.32
CA ILE A 55 1.70 -9.23 4.05
C ILE A 55 2.07 -9.32 5.53
N GLN A 56 3.36 -9.51 5.85
CA GLN A 56 3.83 -9.61 7.23
C GLN A 56 3.57 -8.31 8.01
N LEU A 57 3.80 -7.13 7.43
CA LEU A 57 3.45 -5.85 8.08
C LEU A 57 1.98 -5.78 8.48
N LYS A 58 1.09 -6.30 7.63
CA LYS A 58 -0.34 -6.35 7.95
C LYS A 58 -0.63 -7.30 9.11
N LYS A 59 0.06 -8.43 9.19
CA LYS A 59 -0.06 -9.38 10.32
C LYS A 59 0.48 -8.81 11.63
N GLU A 60 1.45 -7.92 11.58
CA GLU A 60 2.03 -7.24 12.76
C GLU A 60 1.16 -6.11 13.30
N GLY A 61 0.00 -5.85 12.71
CA GLY A 61 -0.97 -4.89 13.26
C GLY A 61 -1.25 -3.67 12.39
N LEU A 62 -0.94 -3.73 11.10
CA LEU A 62 -1.32 -2.72 10.12
C LEU A 62 -2.44 -3.23 9.22
N THR A 63 -3.31 -2.32 8.82
CA THR A 63 -4.38 -2.57 7.85
C THR A 63 -4.14 -1.74 6.59
N ASP A 64 -4.30 -2.35 5.43
CA ASP A 64 -4.39 -1.65 4.16
C ASP A 64 -5.74 -0.93 4.09
N ALA A 65 -5.73 0.38 4.28
CA ALA A 65 -6.94 1.20 4.39
C ALA A 65 -7.81 1.15 3.13
N TRP A 66 -7.19 1.08 1.95
CA TRP A 66 -7.96 0.95 0.71
C TRP A 66 -8.66 -0.41 0.62
N ARG A 67 -7.96 -1.50 0.95
CA ARG A 67 -8.52 -2.85 0.93
C ARG A 67 -9.60 -3.05 1.99
N LEU A 68 -9.49 -2.38 3.14
CA LEU A 68 -10.52 -2.38 4.19
C LEU A 68 -11.88 -1.90 3.66
N ILE A 69 -11.87 -0.86 2.82
CA ILE A 69 -13.09 -0.27 2.24
C ILE A 69 -13.53 -0.98 0.95
N ASN A 70 -12.57 -1.50 0.18
CA ASN A 70 -12.79 -2.04 -1.17
C ASN A 70 -12.38 -3.52 -1.24
N THR A 71 -13.03 -4.38 -0.47
CA THR A 71 -12.63 -5.78 -0.20
C THR A 71 -12.41 -6.64 -1.44
N GLU A 72 -13.23 -6.47 -2.49
CA GLU A 72 -13.18 -7.30 -3.70
C GLU A 72 -12.86 -6.52 -4.98
N LYS A 73 -12.61 -5.21 -4.84
CA LYS A 73 -12.34 -4.35 -5.98
C LYS A 73 -10.92 -4.55 -6.51
N THR A 74 -10.78 -4.56 -7.83
CA THR A 74 -9.49 -4.47 -8.52
C THR A 74 -9.31 -3.07 -9.05
N GLU A 75 -8.21 -2.42 -8.67
CA GLU A 75 -7.87 -1.06 -9.10
C GLU A 75 -6.36 -0.90 -9.09
N TYR A 76 -5.80 -0.26 -10.10
CA TYR A 76 -4.36 -0.10 -10.25
C TYR A 76 -3.96 1.36 -10.18
N THR A 77 -2.81 1.62 -9.57
CA THR A 77 -2.27 2.97 -9.40
C THR A 77 -1.19 3.31 -10.40
N TRP A 78 -0.55 2.30 -10.95
CA TRP A 78 0.53 2.42 -11.92
C TRP A 78 0.45 1.32 -12.99
N TYR A 79 0.94 1.61 -14.19
CA TYR A 79 0.99 0.68 -15.30
C TYR A 79 2.40 0.59 -15.88
N SER A 80 2.87 -0.62 -16.15
CA SER A 80 4.14 -0.85 -16.81
C SER A 80 4.08 -0.46 -18.29
N ASN A 81 5.25 -0.35 -18.94
CA ASN A 81 5.33 -0.09 -20.39
C ASN A 81 4.65 -1.18 -21.25
N HIS A 82 4.39 -2.36 -20.70
CA HIS A 82 3.66 -3.43 -21.34
C HIS A 82 2.14 -3.39 -21.09
N GLY A 83 1.66 -2.37 -20.37
CA GLY A 83 0.25 -2.19 -20.05
C GLY A 83 -0.26 -3.02 -18.87
N ASN A 84 0.61 -3.72 -18.14
CA ASN A 84 0.21 -4.42 -16.92
C ASN A 84 -0.01 -3.43 -15.77
N GLY A 85 -1.17 -3.55 -15.12
CA GLY A 85 -1.53 -2.70 -13.99
C GLY A 85 -1.06 -3.26 -12.64
N PHE A 86 -0.72 -2.34 -11.74
CA PHE A 86 -0.25 -2.64 -10.39
C PHE A 86 -0.82 -1.63 -9.39
N ARG A 87 -1.30 -2.10 -8.26
CA ARG A 87 -1.60 -1.27 -7.10
C ARG A 87 -0.42 -1.30 -6.16
N ILE A 88 0.41 -0.28 -6.20
CA ILE A 88 1.69 -0.19 -5.46
C ILE A 88 1.75 0.99 -4.51
N ASP A 89 0.75 1.85 -4.55
CA ASP A 89 0.58 2.99 -3.65
C ASP A 89 -0.42 2.61 -2.56
N HIS A 90 0.01 2.66 -1.31
CA HIS A 90 -0.77 2.17 -0.18
C HIS A 90 -0.84 3.16 0.97
N PHE A 91 -1.94 3.11 1.72
CA PHE A 91 -2.04 3.58 3.09
C PHE A 91 -2.14 2.36 4.02
N LEU A 92 -1.13 2.14 4.82
CA LEU A 92 -1.17 1.18 5.92
C LEU A 92 -1.41 1.96 7.22
N ILE A 93 -2.46 1.62 7.94
CA ILE A 93 -2.84 2.28 9.20
C ILE A 93 -2.85 1.25 10.34
N SER A 94 -2.51 1.68 11.56
CA SER A 94 -2.65 0.82 12.74
C SER A 94 -4.05 0.22 12.83
N SER A 95 -4.15 -1.10 12.99
CA SER A 95 -5.43 -1.83 12.89
C SER A 95 -6.45 -1.41 13.95
N HIS A 96 -5.99 -0.93 15.12
CA HIS A 96 -6.89 -0.39 16.14
C HIS A 96 -7.56 0.94 15.72
N CYS A 97 -7.11 1.55 14.62
CA CYS A 97 -7.68 2.78 14.04
C CYS A 97 -8.59 2.52 12.83
N ASN A 98 -8.93 1.27 12.53
CA ASN A 98 -9.76 0.94 11.37
C ASN A 98 -11.09 1.70 11.37
N ASP A 99 -11.70 1.89 12.53
CA ASP A 99 -12.96 2.62 12.67
C ASP A 99 -12.86 4.11 12.35
N LEU A 100 -11.65 4.66 12.30
CA LEU A 100 -11.40 6.05 11.90
C LEU A 100 -11.39 6.22 10.38
N VAL A 101 -11.23 5.16 9.61
CA VAL A 101 -11.20 5.24 8.15
C VAL A 101 -12.59 5.54 7.61
N ASN A 102 -12.79 6.75 7.13
CA ASN A 102 -14.04 7.18 6.52
C ASN A 102 -14.08 6.84 5.02
N ALA A 103 -13.00 7.10 4.30
CA ALA A 103 -12.84 6.75 2.90
C ALA A 103 -11.36 6.52 2.55
N CYS A 104 -11.12 5.64 1.58
CA CYS A 104 -9.81 5.48 0.97
C CYS A 104 -10.02 5.14 -0.51
N TYR A 105 -9.49 6.00 -1.41
CA TYR A 105 -9.72 5.89 -2.85
C TYR A 105 -8.58 6.47 -3.66
N TYR A 106 -8.58 6.17 -4.95
CA TYR A 106 -7.61 6.71 -5.91
C TYR A 106 -8.27 7.71 -6.86
N LEU A 107 -7.52 8.77 -7.19
CA LEU A 107 -7.82 9.70 -8.27
C LEU A 107 -6.89 9.38 -9.44
N HIS A 108 -7.47 8.96 -10.57
CA HIS A 108 -6.70 8.55 -11.74
C HIS A 108 -6.37 9.71 -12.69
N SER A 109 -7.06 10.83 -12.56
CA SER A 109 -6.88 11.99 -13.44
C SER A 109 -5.43 12.51 -13.54
N PRO A 110 -4.61 12.53 -12.48
CA PRO A 110 -3.21 12.92 -12.62
C PRO A 110 -2.43 12.00 -13.57
N ARG A 111 -2.68 10.69 -13.50
CA ARG A 111 -2.05 9.70 -14.38
C ARG A 111 -2.60 9.77 -15.79
N GLU A 112 -3.91 9.87 -15.95
CA GLU A 112 -4.59 9.94 -17.26
C GLU A 112 -4.20 11.20 -18.03
N ASN A 113 -4.02 12.31 -17.33
CA ASN A 113 -3.56 13.60 -17.89
C ASN A 113 -2.04 13.71 -17.99
N LYS A 114 -1.27 12.64 -17.70
CA LYS A 114 0.20 12.59 -17.78
C LYS A 114 0.92 13.64 -16.92
N ILE A 115 0.29 14.06 -15.83
CA ILE A 115 0.90 14.93 -14.80
C ILE A 115 1.82 14.08 -13.91
N SER A 116 1.44 12.81 -13.69
CA SER A 116 2.20 11.77 -13.00
C SER A 116 2.03 10.45 -13.73
N ASP A 117 2.92 9.49 -13.52
CA ASP A 117 2.73 8.10 -13.94
C ASP A 117 1.97 7.27 -12.90
N HIS A 118 1.72 7.82 -11.71
CA HIS A 118 0.89 7.25 -10.65
C HIS A 118 -0.45 7.94 -10.51
N SER A 119 -1.44 7.19 -10.04
CA SER A 119 -2.69 7.75 -9.50
C SER A 119 -2.42 8.34 -8.12
N GLN A 120 -3.12 9.42 -7.81
CA GLN A 120 -3.09 10.01 -6.47
C GLN A 120 -3.94 9.17 -5.52
N MET A 121 -3.47 8.94 -4.29
CA MET A 121 -4.29 8.28 -3.27
C MET A 121 -4.77 9.26 -2.20
N ILE A 122 -6.00 9.03 -1.73
CA ILE A 122 -6.67 9.84 -0.73
C ILE A 122 -7.10 8.94 0.42
N LEU A 123 -6.80 9.36 1.63
CA LEU A 123 -7.30 8.77 2.87
C LEU A 123 -8.06 9.85 3.65
N GLU A 124 -9.32 9.57 3.97
CA GLU A 124 -10.14 10.41 4.81
C GLU A 124 -10.37 9.72 6.16
N LEU A 125 -10.03 10.41 7.23
CA LEU A 125 -10.26 9.95 8.60
C LEU A 125 -11.38 10.78 9.25
N ARG A 126 -12.10 10.15 10.17
CA ARG A 126 -13.12 10.83 11.00
C ARG A 126 -12.48 11.64 12.10
#